data_0d8e2905e9c21a3ec7c76e2a4ca77afc
#
_entry.id   0d8e2905e9c21a3ec7c76e2a4ca77afc
#
_cell.length_a   1.000
_cell.length_b   1.000
_cell.length_c   1.000
_cell.angle_alpha   90.00
_cell.angle_beta   90.00
_cell.angle_gamma   90.00
#
_symmetry.space_group_name_H-M   'P 1'
#
loop_
_entity.id
_entity.type
_entity.pdbx_description
1 polymer ?
#
loop_
_entity_poly.entity_id
_entity_poly.type
_entity_poly.pdbx_seq_one_letter_code
_entity_poly.pdbx_strand_id
1 'polypeptide(L)'
;MKLNRASNNDFRGTKFQKKVWNYLKTIRKGTVKTYKQVAIAINRPKSARAVANAVGKNPFAPKIPCHRVIRSDGSLGGYSGKGGVKTKKLLLKREGVIV
;
A
#
# COMPACT_ATOMS: atom_id res chain seq x y z
N MET A 1 4.77 -14.45 -23.84
CA MET A 1 4.59 -14.37 -23.59
C MET A 1 4.14 -14.12 -23.21
N LYS A 2 4.17 -14.01 -23.40
CA LYS A 2 3.80 -13.91 -23.03
C LYS A 2 3.23 -13.78 -22.41
N LEU A 3 3.08 -14.07 -22.28
CA LEU A 3 2.61 -14.05 -21.55
C LEU A 3 2.41 -13.95 -20.76
N ASN A 4 2.63 -14.14 -20.78
CA ASN A 4 2.57 -14.17 -19.91
C ASN A 4 2.52 -13.81 -19.16
N ARG A 5 2.72 -13.58 -19.32
CA ARG A 5 2.79 -13.27 -18.68
C ARG A 5 2.27 -12.97 -17.86
N ALA A 6 1.95 -13.38 -17.83
CA ALA A 6 1.54 -13.23 -17.11
C ALA A 6 1.11 -12.87 -16.39
N SER A 7 1.11 -13.12 -16.43
CA SER A 7 0.92 -12.91 -15.76
C SER A 7 0.70 -12.14 -15.24
N ASN A 8 0.88 -12.12 -15.48
CA ASN A 8 0.92 -11.51 -15.00
C ASN A 8 0.46 -10.59 -14.73
N ASN A 9 0.23 -10.34 -14.78
CA ASN A 9 -0.11 -9.66 -14.57
C ASN A 9 0.15 -8.77 -14.32
N ASP A 10 0.60 -9.03 -13.77
CA ASP A 10 1.39 -8.08 -13.42
C ASP A 10 1.56 -6.93 -14.19
N PHE A 11 1.22 -6.86 -14.70
CA PHE A 11 1.05 -6.07 -15.63
C PHE A 11 0.41 -4.78 -15.43
N ARG A 12 -0.21 -4.52 -14.37
CA ARG A 12 -0.94 -3.32 -14.16
C ARG A 12 -0.18 -2.18 -13.54
N GLY A 13 1.06 -2.25 -13.31
CA GLY A 13 1.78 -1.18 -12.66
C GLY A 13 3.18 -1.00 -13.19
N THR A 14 3.78 0.14 -12.86
CA THR A 14 5.19 0.38 -13.14
C THR A 14 6.03 -0.54 -12.25
N LYS A 15 7.32 -0.63 -12.57
CA LYS A 15 8.24 -1.37 -11.73
C LYS A 15 8.24 -0.83 -10.30
N PHE A 16 8.19 0.50 -10.16
CA PHE A 16 8.15 1.12 -8.83
C PHE A 16 6.88 0.74 -8.07
N GLN A 17 5.73 0.86 -8.73
CA GLN A 17 4.45 0.49 -8.11
C GLN A 17 4.44 -0.96 -7.66
N LYS A 18 4.92 -1.86 -8.50
CA LYS A 18 4.97 -3.28 -8.15
C LYS A 18 5.88 -3.52 -6.95
N LYS A 19 6.99 -2.80 -6.87
CA LYS A 19 7.90 -2.91 -5.74
C LYS A 19 7.20 -2.47 -4.45
N VAL A 20 6.46 -1.38 -4.50
CA VAL A 20 5.67 -0.92 -3.36
C VAL A 20 4.64 -1.96 -2.97
N TRP A 21 3.82 -2.41 -3.93
CA TRP A 21 2.74 -3.35 -3.64
C TRP A 21 3.27 -4.69 -3.11
N ASN A 22 4.38 -5.17 -3.62
CA ASN A 22 5.00 -6.39 -3.10
C ASN A 22 5.45 -6.22 -1.64
N TYR A 23 6.01 -5.06 -1.31
CA TYR A 23 6.36 -4.80 0.08
C TYR A 23 5.14 -4.78 0.98
N LEU A 24 4.03 -4.17 0.51
CA LEU A 24 2.79 -4.10 1.30
C LEU A 24 2.31 -5.48 1.73
N LYS A 25 2.52 -6.49 0.92
CA LYS A 25 2.13 -7.86 1.25
C LYS A 25 2.81 -8.39 2.51
N THR A 26 3.92 -7.80 2.89
CA THR A 26 4.67 -8.23 4.07
C THR A 26 4.21 -7.56 5.35
N ILE A 27 3.37 -6.54 5.27
CA ILE A 27 2.91 -5.81 6.45
C ILE A 27 1.80 -6.62 7.11
N ARG A 28 2.06 -7.05 8.33
CA ARG A 28 1.13 -7.90 9.06
C ARG A 28 -0.10 -7.16 9.53
N LYS A 29 -1.19 -7.88 9.62
CA LYS A 29 -2.42 -7.42 10.26
C LYS A 29 -2.10 -6.90 11.66
N GLY A 30 -2.64 -5.73 11.99
CA GLY A 30 -2.40 -5.10 13.29
C GLY A 30 -1.17 -4.21 13.33
N THR A 31 -0.39 -4.18 12.25
CA THR A 31 0.81 -3.36 12.13
C THR A 31 0.57 -2.29 11.08
N VAL A 32 1.09 -1.09 11.30
CA VAL A 32 1.07 -0.03 10.30
C VAL A 32 2.48 0.42 10.01
N LYS A 33 2.68 0.91 8.79
CA LYS A 33 3.93 1.54 8.37
C LYS A 33 3.60 2.93 7.83
N THR A 34 4.55 3.83 7.92
CA THR A 34 4.39 5.13 7.27
C THR A 34 4.87 5.04 5.83
N TYR A 35 4.45 5.98 4.99
CA TYR A 35 4.95 6.03 3.61
C TYR A 35 6.48 6.16 3.58
N LYS A 36 7.03 6.90 4.53
CA LYS A 36 8.48 7.04 4.65
C LYS A 36 9.16 5.71 4.98
N GLN A 37 8.58 4.94 5.91
CA GLN A 37 9.14 3.63 6.26
C GLN A 37 9.10 2.68 5.07
N VAL A 38 8.02 2.71 4.28
CA VAL A 38 7.93 1.89 3.07
C VAL A 38 9.00 2.32 2.07
N ALA A 39 9.19 3.64 1.89
CA ALA A 39 10.21 4.14 0.98
C ALA A 39 11.59 3.65 1.37
N ILE A 40 11.91 3.70 2.65
CA ILE A 40 13.20 3.20 3.15
C ILE A 40 13.32 1.70 2.89
N ALA A 41 12.26 0.96 3.18
CA ALA A 41 12.28 -0.50 3.04
C ALA A 41 12.49 -0.96 1.59
N ILE A 42 11.99 -0.19 0.62
CA ILE A 42 12.19 -0.55 -0.79
C ILE A 42 13.43 0.13 -1.38
N ASN A 43 14.27 0.68 -0.51
CA ASN A 43 15.55 1.29 -0.90
C ASN A 43 15.38 2.55 -1.75
N ARG A 44 14.34 3.33 -1.44
CA ARG A 44 14.05 4.60 -2.10
C ARG A 44 13.70 5.65 -1.04
N PRO A 45 14.63 5.98 -0.12
CA PRO A 45 14.30 6.77 1.08
C PRO A 45 13.78 8.17 0.83
N LYS A 46 14.02 8.73 -0.36
CA LYS A 46 13.53 10.06 -0.71
C LYS A 46 12.23 10.03 -1.50
N SER A 47 11.61 8.87 -1.62
CA SER A 47 10.46 8.69 -2.50
C SER A 47 9.14 8.49 -1.75
N ALA A 48 9.00 9.05 -0.56
CA ALA A 48 7.78 8.85 0.24
C ALA A 48 6.52 9.31 -0.49
N ARG A 49 6.57 10.43 -1.21
CA ARG A 49 5.43 10.91 -1.98
C ARG A 49 5.07 9.95 -3.12
N ALA A 50 6.08 9.45 -3.82
CA ALA A 50 5.86 8.48 -4.89
C ALA A 50 5.29 7.18 -4.33
N VAL A 51 5.75 6.79 -3.13
CA VAL A 51 5.18 5.62 -2.43
C VAL A 51 3.70 5.85 -2.13
N ALA A 52 3.35 7.03 -1.60
CA ALA A 52 1.96 7.34 -1.31
C ALA A 52 1.09 7.26 -2.57
N ASN A 53 1.59 7.78 -3.69
CA ASN A 53 0.87 7.69 -4.95
C ASN A 53 0.70 6.24 -5.40
N ALA A 54 1.74 5.42 -5.26
CA ALA A 54 1.67 4.01 -5.64
C ALA A 54 0.69 3.24 -4.75
N VAL A 55 0.71 3.52 -3.45
CA VAL A 55 -0.23 2.92 -2.50
C VAL A 55 -1.66 3.29 -2.88
N GLY A 56 -1.88 4.55 -3.23
CA GLY A 56 -3.21 5.03 -3.63
C GLY A 56 -3.71 4.44 -4.94
N LYS A 57 -2.84 3.85 -5.73
CA LYS A 57 -3.22 3.22 -7.02
C LYS A 57 -3.26 1.71 -6.96
N ASN A 58 -3.14 1.13 -5.77
CA ASN A 58 -3.23 -0.31 -5.61
C ASN A 58 -4.58 -0.83 -6.10
N PRO A 59 -4.62 -1.64 -7.17
CA PRO A 59 -5.90 -2.15 -7.69
C PRO A 59 -6.40 -3.39 -6.96
N PHE A 60 -5.66 -3.87 -5.98
CA PHE A 60 -5.95 -5.14 -5.30
C PHE A 60 -6.34 -4.97 -3.83
N ALA A 61 -6.81 -3.79 -3.45
CA ALA A 61 -7.24 -3.54 -2.08
C ALA A 61 -8.53 -4.34 -1.78
N PRO A 62 -8.69 -4.88 -0.58
CA PRO A 62 -7.74 -4.90 0.53
C PRO A 62 -6.81 -6.11 0.54
N LYS A 63 -6.85 -6.93 -0.48
CA LYS A 63 -6.04 -8.14 -0.58
C LYS A 63 -4.54 -7.81 -0.46
N ILE A 64 -4.09 -6.78 -1.21
CA ILE A 64 -2.79 -6.18 -0.95
C ILE A 64 -3.10 -5.04 0.02
N PRO A 65 -2.61 -5.11 1.28
CA PRO A 65 -3.15 -4.28 2.35
C PRO A 65 -2.61 -2.86 2.37
N CYS A 66 -3.00 -2.08 1.38
CA CYS A 66 -2.59 -0.67 1.32
C CYS A 66 -3.16 0.16 2.48
N HIS A 67 -4.20 -0.34 3.15
CA HIS A 67 -4.75 0.33 4.32
C HIS A 67 -3.78 0.35 5.51
N ARG A 68 -2.73 -0.47 5.48
CA ARG A 68 -1.75 -0.54 6.56
C ARG A 68 -0.61 0.46 6.40
N VAL A 69 -0.75 1.42 5.48
CA VAL A 69 0.25 2.48 5.31
C VAL A 69 -0.41 3.82 5.58
N ILE A 70 0.20 4.61 6.43
CA ILE A 70 -0.33 5.89 6.89
C ILE A 70 0.74 6.98 6.75
N ARG A 71 0.35 8.23 6.99
CA ARG A 71 1.29 9.34 6.96
C ARG A 71 2.17 9.36 8.20
N SER A 72 3.35 9.98 8.07
CA SER A 72 4.30 10.08 9.18
C SER A 72 3.76 10.87 10.36
N ASP A 73 2.80 11.78 10.13
CA ASP A 73 2.19 12.55 11.22
C ASP A 73 1.07 11.78 11.94
N GLY A 74 0.83 10.53 11.55
CA GLY A 74 -0.21 9.70 12.15
C GLY A 74 -1.57 9.80 11.48
N SER A 75 -1.77 10.73 10.54
CA SER A 75 -3.03 10.78 9.81
C SER A 75 -3.10 9.64 8.79
N LEU A 76 -4.33 9.27 8.41
CA LEU A 76 -4.52 8.05 7.62
C LEU A 76 -4.04 8.12 6.18
N GLY A 77 -4.11 9.28 5.56
CA GLY A 77 -3.87 9.37 4.12
C GLY A 77 -5.06 8.79 3.34
N GLY A 78 -4.89 8.65 2.04
CA GLY A 78 -5.94 8.14 1.17
C GLY A 78 -6.05 6.63 1.19
N TYR A 79 -7.07 6.13 0.50
CA TYR A 79 -7.27 4.70 0.34
C TYR A 79 -7.80 4.42 -1.07
N SER A 80 -7.18 3.47 -1.76
CA SER A 80 -7.54 3.13 -3.13
C SER A 80 -8.78 2.24 -3.25
N GLY A 81 -9.16 1.58 -2.17
CA GLY A 81 -10.28 0.67 -2.20
C GLY A 81 -11.61 1.36 -2.12
N LYS A 82 -12.67 0.58 -2.27
CA LYS A 82 -14.04 1.06 -2.22
C LYS A 82 -14.34 1.66 -0.85
N GLY A 83 -14.97 2.82 -0.82
CA GLY A 83 -15.34 3.49 0.43
C GLY A 83 -14.31 4.48 0.94
N GLY A 84 -13.13 4.55 0.32
CA GLY A 84 -12.12 5.56 0.67
C GLY A 84 -11.63 5.47 2.10
N VAL A 85 -11.35 6.63 2.69
CA VAL A 85 -10.77 6.71 4.04
C VAL A 85 -11.64 6.08 5.11
N LYS A 86 -12.95 6.14 4.97
CA LYS A 86 -13.84 5.49 5.94
C LYS A 86 -13.59 3.99 6.01
N THR A 87 -13.43 3.36 4.85
CA THR A 87 -13.13 1.93 4.80
C THR A 87 -11.77 1.64 5.37
N LYS A 88 -10.78 2.48 5.06
CA LYS A 88 -9.44 2.33 5.61
C LYS A 88 -9.46 2.34 7.14
N LYS A 89 -10.16 3.29 7.72
CA LYS A 89 -10.28 3.40 9.17
C LYS A 89 -10.95 2.15 9.76
N LEU A 90 -12.02 1.69 9.11
CA LEU A 90 -12.74 0.51 9.56
C LEU A 90 -11.88 -0.74 9.52
N LEU A 91 -11.12 -0.93 8.44
CA LEU A 91 -10.24 -2.08 8.30
C LEU A 91 -9.16 -2.06 9.38
N LEU A 92 -8.57 -0.90 9.65
CA LEU A 92 -7.56 -0.79 10.70
C LEU A 92 -8.13 -1.09 12.08
N LYS A 93 -9.32 -0.60 12.37
CA LYS A 93 -10.00 -0.89 13.64
C LYS A 93 -10.23 -2.39 13.79
N ARG A 94 -10.67 -3.05 12.75
CA ARG A 94 -10.90 -4.51 12.77
C ARG A 94 -9.61 -5.29 13.03
N GLU A 95 -8.49 -4.70 12.65
CA GLU A 95 -7.18 -5.32 12.86
C GLU A 95 -6.57 -4.96 14.21
N GLY A 96 -7.29 -4.20 15.03
CA GLY A 96 -6.82 -3.84 16.36
C GLY A 96 -5.98 -2.58 16.40
N VAL A 97 -5.92 -1.82 15.33
CA VAL A 97 -5.16 -0.57 15.28
C VAL A 97 -6.04 0.55 15.82
N ILE A 98 -5.48 1.33 16.73
CA ILE A 98 -6.18 2.50 17.28
C ILE A 98 -6.01 3.65 16.32
N VAL A 99 -7.11 4.14 15.78
CA VAL A 99 -7.11 5.25 14.83
C VAL A 99 -8.20 6.25 15.15
#